data_b0b3032fbd116824441b11619332e76c
#
_entry.id   b0b3032fbd116824441b11619332e76c
#
_cell.length_a   1.000
_cell.length_b   1.000
_cell.length_c   1.000
_cell.angle_alpha   90.00
_cell.angle_beta   90.00
_cell.angle_gamma   90.00
#
_symmetry.space_group_name_H-M   'P 1'
#
loop_
_entity.id
_entity.type
_entity.pdbx_description
1 polymer ?
#
loop_
_entity_poly.entity_id
_entity_poly.type
_entity_poly.pdbx_seq_one_letter_code
_entity_poly.pdbx_strand_id
1 'polypeptide(L)'
;MDLRYERRAWTLIYLCLGLVEGGTAAVMVRALFGDQAPALAVDLVVAVVSAAPAWSNLASMAYARRAQGQRKIAFLFPLLLALTACVGALALVPKSGAGLLLFLVFYASARLLWAGVETVRSVVWSVNYPSRLRARITGRIAMNTSVALAVTGLGVGWLLGHGGWWWRVAIVAGAACGVAGALAFRRFKVRREDDLLAAERSRLQEGATFGIHGMRQLLARDEAFRRYQYAMSTFGAGLLSLTPLMVICLGDVLRLPALWQVLVMTAIPVLVVPFAIQPWARFLDVHRVVAFRSLHGKVTMVAVVLLVTAVLARLPWLLAPGSLLLGTSLAAGNLGWTLGHNDFAPRGEETRYMALHVTLTGMRGLVAPPLTIGLYHALGYVHAGLSPAALLLPLALVGSGAYQFHAMRQAQLAANGA
;
A
#
# COMPACT_ATOMS: atom_id res chain seq x y z
N MET A 1 22.63 -5.30 -18.84
CA MET A 1 21.68 -5.99 -17.92
C MET A 1 20.41 -6.29 -18.68
N ASP A 2 19.98 -7.56 -18.73
CA ASP A 2 18.81 -7.96 -19.53
C ASP A 2 17.54 -7.60 -18.76
N LEU A 3 16.80 -6.58 -19.25
CA LEU A 3 15.53 -6.13 -18.69
C LEU A 3 14.48 -7.26 -18.64
N ARG A 4 14.57 -8.22 -19.58
CA ARG A 4 13.65 -9.38 -19.60
C ARG A 4 13.87 -10.26 -18.38
N TYR A 5 15.13 -10.44 -17.98
CA TYR A 5 15.49 -11.23 -16.82
C TYR A 5 15.04 -10.56 -15.51
N GLU A 6 15.29 -9.27 -15.36
CA GLU A 6 14.82 -8.50 -14.19
C GLU A 6 13.28 -8.55 -14.06
N ARG A 7 12.59 -8.32 -15.17
CA ARG A 7 11.13 -8.37 -15.20
C ARG A 7 10.60 -9.74 -14.74
N ARG A 8 11.23 -10.85 -15.18
CA ARG A 8 10.87 -12.21 -14.74
C ARG A 8 11.11 -12.41 -13.26
N ALA A 9 12.25 -11.98 -12.73
CA ALA A 9 12.57 -12.10 -11.31
C ALA A 9 11.54 -11.34 -10.45
N TRP A 10 11.23 -10.10 -10.80
CA TRP A 10 10.20 -9.34 -10.08
C TRP A 10 8.81 -9.94 -10.22
N THR A 11 8.43 -10.45 -11.38
CA THR A 11 7.13 -11.13 -11.55
C THR A 11 7.01 -12.31 -10.59
N LEU A 12 8.04 -13.16 -10.48
CA LEU A 12 8.05 -14.27 -9.53
C LEU A 12 7.96 -13.82 -8.07
N ILE A 13 8.71 -12.78 -7.69
CA ILE A 13 8.64 -12.20 -6.34
C ILE A 13 7.23 -11.66 -6.05
N TYR A 14 6.60 -11.02 -7.02
CA TYR A 14 5.25 -10.45 -6.85
C TYR A 14 4.13 -11.49 -6.86
N LEU A 15 4.32 -12.68 -7.46
CA LEU A 15 3.42 -13.82 -7.24
C LEU A 15 3.43 -14.26 -5.77
N CYS A 16 4.59 -14.26 -5.12
CA CYS A 16 4.69 -14.48 -3.68
C CYS A 16 4.07 -13.33 -2.88
N LEU A 17 4.39 -12.09 -3.22
CA LEU A 17 3.92 -10.90 -2.51
C LEU A 17 2.39 -10.74 -2.59
N GLY A 18 1.76 -11.19 -3.68
CA GLY A 18 0.30 -11.13 -3.85
C GLY A 18 -0.47 -11.88 -2.76
N LEU A 19 0.15 -12.89 -2.14
CA LEU A 19 -0.41 -13.61 -0.99
C LEU A 19 -0.51 -12.75 0.28
N VAL A 20 0.38 -11.78 0.41
CA VAL A 20 0.45 -10.82 1.52
C VAL A 20 0.08 -9.40 1.09
N GLU A 21 -0.59 -9.23 -0.05
CA GLU A 21 -1.22 -7.97 -0.40
C GLU A 21 -2.43 -7.70 0.48
N GLY A 22 -2.57 -6.46 0.98
CA GLY A 22 -3.51 -6.12 2.05
C GLY A 22 -4.94 -6.59 1.82
N GLY A 23 -5.50 -6.35 0.63
CA GLY A 23 -6.86 -6.78 0.30
C GLY A 23 -7.00 -8.31 0.21
N THR A 24 -6.05 -9.00 -0.43
CA THR A 24 -6.03 -10.48 -0.50
C THR A 24 -5.90 -11.10 0.88
N ALA A 25 -4.95 -10.60 1.69
CA ALA A 25 -4.74 -11.09 3.05
C ALA A 25 -5.95 -10.87 3.96
N ALA A 26 -6.64 -9.73 3.81
CA ALA A 26 -7.87 -9.43 4.55
C ALA A 26 -8.97 -10.49 4.29
N VAL A 27 -9.18 -10.82 3.01
CA VAL A 27 -10.14 -11.87 2.61
C VAL A 27 -9.70 -13.23 3.14
N MET A 28 -8.40 -13.56 3.09
CA MET A 28 -7.87 -14.80 3.67
C MET A 28 -8.13 -14.90 5.17
N VAL A 29 -7.86 -13.83 5.92
CA VAL A 29 -8.09 -13.82 7.38
C VAL A 29 -9.55 -14.12 7.70
N ARG A 30 -10.48 -13.45 7.04
CA ARG A 30 -11.91 -13.70 7.27
C ARG A 30 -12.34 -15.11 6.87
N ALA A 31 -11.90 -15.60 5.72
CA ALA A 31 -12.27 -16.94 5.23
C ALA A 31 -11.68 -18.07 6.07
N LEU A 32 -10.50 -17.86 6.68
CA LEU A 32 -9.82 -18.92 7.45
C LEU A 32 -10.12 -18.90 8.93
N PHE A 33 -10.41 -17.73 9.50
CA PHE A 33 -10.50 -17.53 10.96
C PHE A 33 -11.84 -16.95 11.42
N GLY A 34 -12.77 -16.63 10.51
CA GLY A 34 -14.05 -16.00 10.83
C GLY A 34 -14.84 -16.76 11.92
N ASP A 35 -14.82 -18.09 11.86
CA ASP A 35 -15.52 -18.98 12.82
C ASP A 35 -14.56 -19.53 13.92
N GLN A 36 -13.28 -19.10 13.94
CA GLN A 36 -12.24 -19.68 14.81
C GLN A 36 -11.83 -18.76 15.96
N ALA A 37 -12.27 -17.52 15.95
CA ALA A 37 -11.97 -16.51 16.96
C ALA A 37 -13.11 -15.48 17.07
N PRO A 38 -13.17 -14.68 18.16
CA PRO A 38 -14.17 -13.62 18.29
C PRO A 38 -14.14 -12.66 17.09
N ALA A 39 -15.31 -12.29 16.57
CA ALA A 39 -15.44 -11.47 15.36
C ALA A 39 -14.62 -10.17 15.43
N LEU A 40 -14.65 -9.48 16.58
CA LEU A 40 -13.84 -8.27 16.77
C LEU A 40 -12.34 -8.55 16.60
N ALA A 41 -11.82 -9.67 17.11
CA ALA A 41 -10.40 -10.02 17.00
C ALA A 41 -10.02 -10.31 15.54
N VAL A 42 -10.85 -11.06 14.81
CA VAL A 42 -10.66 -11.33 13.38
C VAL A 42 -10.66 -10.03 12.58
N ASP A 43 -11.63 -9.16 12.81
CA ASP A 43 -11.81 -7.92 12.07
C ASP A 43 -10.70 -6.89 12.40
N LEU A 44 -10.18 -6.86 13.63
CA LEU A 44 -8.99 -6.08 13.96
C LEU A 44 -7.75 -6.58 13.21
N VAL A 45 -7.58 -7.90 13.08
CA VAL A 45 -6.50 -8.46 12.25
C VAL A 45 -6.71 -8.10 10.79
N VAL A 46 -7.94 -8.16 10.27
CA VAL A 46 -8.29 -7.65 8.91
C VAL A 46 -7.87 -6.20 8.74
N ALA A 47 -8.13 -5.33 9.72
CA ALA A 47 -7.71 -3.93 9.69
C ALA A 47 -6.18 -3.79 9.61
N VAL A 48 -5.44 -4.52 10.44
CA VAL A 48 -3.97 -4.48 10.47
C VAL A 48 -3.37 -5.00 9.16
N VAL A 49 -3.84 -6.12 8.64
CA VAL A 49 -3.31 -6.69 7.39
C VAL A 49 -3.63 -5.83 6.18
N SER A 50 -4.84 -5.23 6.11
CA SER A 50 -5.21 -4.33 5.02
C SER A 50 -4.35 -3.08 4.95
N ALA A 51 -3.98 -2.53 6.10
CA ALA A 51 -3.18 -1.30 6.21
C ALA A 51 -1.66 -1.56 6.19
N ALA A 52 -1.22 -2.79 6.05
CA ALA A 52 0.19 -3.15 6.13
C ALA A 52 1.10 -2.40 5.13
N PRO A 53 0.69 -2.13 3.88
CA PRO A 53 1.49 -1.30 2.97
C PRO A 53 1.81 0.08 3.54
N ALA A 54 0.95 0.63 4.41
CA ALA A 54 1.17 1.93 5.04
C ALA A 54 2.05 1.81 6.29
N TRP A 55 1.67 0.99 7.28
CA TRP A 55 2.38 0.94 8.56
C TRP A 55 3.76 0.28 8.45
N SER A 56 3.97 -0.66 7.54
CA SER A 56 5.30 -1.26 7.34
C SER A 56 6.35 -0.25 6.87
N ASN A 57 5.95 0.84 6.24
CA ASN A 57 6.84 1.93 5.85
C ASN A 57 7.54 2.61 7.05
N LEU A 58 7.04 2.45 8.28
CA LEU A 58 7.76 2.92 9.48
C LEU A 58 9.14 2.26 9.62
N ALA A 59 9.32 1.06 9.09
CA ALA A 59 10.61 0.37 9.10
C ALA A 59 11.57 0.85 7.99
N SER A 60 11.09 1.58 6.97
CA SER A 60 11.88 1.97 5.79
C SER A 60 13.14 2.74 6.15
N MET A 61 13.04 3.67 7.12
CA MET A 61 14.20 4.45 7.56
C MET A 61 15.28 3.59 8.24
N ALA A 62 14.87 2.60 9.03
CA ALA A 62 15.80 1.67 9.66
C ALA A 62 16.54 0.82 8.62
N TYR A 63 15.81 0.35 7.59
CA TYR A 63 16.43 -0.38 6.47
C TYR A 63 17.32 0.52 5.62
N ALA A 64 16.91 1.75 5.34
CA ALA A 64 17.76 2.71 4.61
C ALA A 64 19.10 2.92 5.31
N ARG A 65 19.08 3.15 6.63
CA ARG A 65 20.30 3.32 7.44
C ARG A 65 21.18 2.07 7.43
N ARG A 66 20.57 0.88 7.63
CA ARG A 66 21.32 -0.38 7.63
C ARG A 66 21.94 -0.73 6.27
N ALA A 67 21.28 -0.36 5.18
CA ALA A 67 21.74 -0.63 3.82
C ALA A 67 22.85 0.33 3.34
N GLN A 68 23.06 1.46 4.04
CA GLN A 68 24.14 2.41 3.71
C GLN A 68 25.50 1.76 3.85
N GLY A 69 26.37 1.97 2.86
CA GLY A 69 27.71 1.41 2.82
C GLY A 69 27.78 -0.12 2.61
N GLN A 70 26.64 -0.79 2.41
CA GLN A 70 26.56 -2.22 2.12
C GLN A 70 26.24 -2.49 0.65
N ARG A 71 26.75 -3.59 0.09
CA ARG A 71 26.42 -4.03 -1.27
C ARG A 71 24.93 -4.35 -1.36
N LYS A 72 24.22 -3.65 -2.27
CA LYS A 72 22.76 -3.62 -2.31
C LYS A 72 22.13 -4.99 -2.61
N ILE A 73 22.70 -5.76 -3.53
CA ILE A 73 22.18 -7.11 -3.84
C ILE A 73 22.44 -8.08 -2.69
N ALA A 74 23.63 -8.00 -2.05
CA ALA A 74 23.94 -8.81 -0.89
C ALA A 74 23.02 -8.53 0.31
N PHE A 75 22.57 -7.28 0.46
CA PHE A 75 21.60 -6.87 1.47
C PHE A 75 20.17 -7.33 1.13
N LEU A 76 19.75 -7.18 -0.14
CA LEU A 76 18.39 -7.52 -0.59
C LEU A 76 18.11 -9.02 -0.62
N PHE A 77 19.10 -9.84 -0.99
CA PHE A 77 18.90 -11.27 -1.16
C PHE A 77 18.39 -11.99 0.10
N PRO A 78 19.04 -11.84 1.29
CA PRO A 78 18.53 -12.45 2.52
C PRO A 78 17.17 -11.90 2.93
N LEU A 79 16.85 -10.62 2.68
CA LEU A 79 15.52 -10.07 2.94
C LEU A 79 14.44 -10.75 2.09
N LEU A 80 14.74 -10.99 0.80
CA LEU A 80 13.81 -11.69 -0.10
C LEU A 80 13.61 -13.15 0.34
N LEU A 81 14.66 -13.85 0.74
CA LEU A 81 14.54 -15.23 1.26
C LEU A 81 13.77 -15.27 2.58
N ALA A 82 14.05 -14.38 3.52
CA ALA A 82 13.31 -14.29 4.78
C ALA A 82 11.83 -13.97 4.55
N LEU A 83 11.52 -13.04 3.62
CA LEU A 83 10.16 -12.73 3.20
C LEU A 83 9.45 -13.98 2.68
N THR A 84 10.07 -14.70 1.73
CA THR A 84 9.46 -15.92 1.16
C THR A 84 9.29 -17.03 2.20
N ALA A 85 10.21 -17.14 3.17
CA ALA A 85 10.08 -18.07 4.29
C ALA A 85 8.90 -17.70 5.19
N CYS A 86 8.72 -16.41 5.53
CA CYS A 86 7.56 -15.93 6.28
C CYS A 86 6.24 -16.20 5.53
N VAL A 87 6.21 -15.97 4.22
CA VAL A 87 5.03 -16.28 3.40
C VAL A 87 4.78 -17.79 3.39
N GLY A 88 5.80 -18.61 3.18
CA GLY A 88 5.69 -20.08 3.20
C GLY A 88 5.19 -20.61 4.55
N ALA A 89 5.63 -20.01 5.65
CA ALA A 89 5.20 -20.38 7.00
C ALA A 89 3.68 -20.18 7.23
N LEU A 90 3.03 -19.28 6.48
CA LEU A 90 1.57 -19.14 6.53
C LEU A 90 0.84 -20.45 6.19
N ALA A 91 1.43 -21.33 5.36
CA ALA A 91 0.83 -22.62 5.02
C ALA A 91 0.76 -23.57 6.22
N LEU A 92 1.60 -23.36 7.23
CA LEU A 92 1.67 -24.21 8.44
C LEU A 92 0.71 -23.74 9.53
N VAL A 93 0.09 -22.57 9.36
CA VAL A 93 -0.79 -21.97 10.37
C VAL A 93 -2.06 -22.81 10.54
N PRO A 94 -2.43 -23.24 11.78
CA PRO A 94 -3.66 -23.95 12.04
C PRO A 94 -4.88 -23.00 11.96
N LYS A 95 -6.05 -23.56 11.60
CA LYS A 95 -7.34 -22.84 11.66
C LYS A 95 -7.84 -22.79 13.10
N SER A 96 -7.32 -21.85 13.89
CA SER A 96 -7.67 -21.69 15.32
C SER A 96 -7.39 -20.24 15.75
N GLY A 97 -7.84 -19.82 16.94
CA GLY A 97 -7.53 -18.52 17.50
C GLY A 97 -6.01 -18.26 17.67
N ALA A 98 -5.24 -19.29 18.09
CA ALA A 98 -3.78 -19.20 18.13
C ALA A 98 -3.20 -19.07 16.71
N GLY A 99 -3.78 -19.75 15.73
CA GLY A 99 -3.40 -19.63 14.33
C GLY A 99 -3.59 -18.23 13.76
N LEU A 100 -4.63 -17.50 14.18
CA LEU A 100 -4.84 -16.11 13.79
C LEU A 100 -3.66 -15.21 14.22
N LEU A 101 -3.14 -15.40 15.44
CA LEU A 101 -1.96 -14.67 15.92
C LEU A 101 -0.69 -15.07 15.17
N LEU A 102 -0.48 -16.36 14.91
CA LEU A 102 0.65 -16.83 14.11
C LEU A 102 0.59 -16.28 12.67
N PHE A 103 -0.60 -16.26 12.06
CA PHE A 103 -0.82 -15.63 10.76
C PHE A 103 -0.38 -14.16 10.78
N LEU A 104 -0.84 -13.41 11.78
CA LEU A 104 -0.49 -11.99 11.91
C LEU A 104 1.02 -11.79 12.08
N VAL A 105 1.72 -12.63 12.87
CA VAL A 105 3.16 -12.54 13.07
C VAL A 105 3.92 -12.79 11.77
N PHE A 106 3.64 -13.89 11.06
CA PHE A 106 4.33 -14.18 9.80
C PHE A 106 4.01 -13.16 8.72
N TYR A 107 2.74 -12.74 8.64
CA TYR A 107 2.31 -11.70 7.72
C TYR A 107 3.02 -10.36 7.99
N ALA A 108 3.01 -9.90 9.25
CA ALA A 108 3.66 -8.64 9.64
C ALA A 108 5.16 -8.68 9.36
N SER A 109 5.82 -9.80 9.68
CA SER A 109 7.24 -10.01 9.36
C SER A 109 7.51 -9.92 7.87
N ALA A 110 6.70 -10.57 7.03
CA ALA A 110 6.82 -10.48 5.57
C ALA A 110 6.66 -9.04 5.07
N ARG A 111 5.69 -8.29 5.60
CA ARG A 111 5.45 -6.89 5.21
C ARG A 111 6.58 -5.95 5.65
N LEU A 112 7.11 -6.12 6.86
CA LEU A 112 8.29 -5.37 7.32
C LEU A 112 9.52 -5.65 6.46
N LEU A 113 9.78 -6.91 6.13
CA LEU A 113 10.88 -7.29 5.21
C LEU A 113 10.68 -6.68 3.82
N TRP A 114 9.43 -6.68 3.31
CA TRP A 114 9.09 -6.06 2.05
C TRP A 114 9.38 -4.55 2.04
N ALA A 115 9.06 -3.83 3.11
CA ALA A 115 9.40 -2.40 3.21
C ALA A 115 10.90 -2.15 3.06
N GLY A 116 11.75 -3.05 3.60
CA GLY A 116 13.20 -3.03 3.37
C GLY A 116 13.57 -3.26 1.91
N VAL A 117 12.92 -4.22 1.27
CA VAL A 117 13.14 -4.52 -0.16
C VAL A 117 12.77 -3.31 -1.02
N GLU A 118 11.60 -2.70 -0.80
CA GLU A 118 11.15 -1.51 -1.57
C GLU A 118 12.12 -0.34 -1.41
N THR A 119 12.56 -0.10 -0.18
CA THR A 119 13.48 1.00 0.13
C THR A 119 14.80 0.84 -0.62
N VAL A 120 15.45 -0.31 -0.53
CA VAL A 120 16.76 -0.52 -1.15
C VAL A 120 16.68 -0.75 -2.66
N ARG A 121 15.60 -1.37 -3.15
CA ARG A 121 15.32 -1.52 -4.58
C ARG A 121 15.27 -0.16 -5.29
N SER A 122 14.69 0.86 -4.66
CA SER A 122 14.61 2.20 -5.23
C SER A 122 15.99 2.77 -5.52
N VAL A 123 16.96 2.53 -4.64
CA VAL A 123 18.37 2.92 -4.81
C VAL A 123 18.99 2.15 -5.98
N VAL A 124 18.79 0.83 -6.07
CA VAL A 124 19.29 0.01 -7.19
C VAL A 124 18.76 0.54 -8.53
N TRP A 125 17.48 0.87 -8.61
CA TRP A 125 16.89 1.41 -9.83
C TRP A 125 17.40 2.82 -10.17
N SER A 126 17.68 3.65 -9.17
CA SER A 126 18.21 4.99 -9.39
C SER A 126 19.60 4.99 -10.01
N VAL A 127 20.42 3.99 -9.65
CA VAL A 127 21.78 3.83 -10.16
C VAL A 127 21.81 3.06 -11.48
N ASN A 128 21.02 2.01 -11.59
CA ASN A 128 21.04 1.14 -12.78
C ASN A 128 20.38 1.76 -14.01
N TYR A 129 19.39 2.65 -13.83
CA TYR A 129 18.63 3.22 -14.94
C TYR A 129 18.83 4.73 -15.07
N PRO A 130 19.20 5.20 -16.28
CA PRO A 130 19.27 6.61 -16.59
C PRO A 130 17.91 7.28 -16.33
N SER A 131 17.91 8.52 -15.81
CA SER A 131 16.70 9.26 -15.46
C SER A 131 15.67 9.31 -16.59
N ARG A 132 16.13 9.51 -17.84
CA ARG A 132 15.29 9.55 -19.06
C ARG A 132 14.54 8.25 -19.37
N LEU A 133 15.07 7.09 -18.98
CA LEU A 133 14.50 5.77 -19.29
C LEU A 133 13.89 5.08 -18.06
N ARG A 134 14.19 5.58 -16.85
CA ARG A 134 13.80 4.95 -15.58
C ARG A 134 12.29 4.75 -15.49
N ALA A 135 11.50 5.81 -15.72
CA ALA A 135 10.05 5.73 -15.66
C ALA A 135 9.46 4.70 -16.65
N ARG A 136 10.00 4.63 -17.87
CA ARG A 136 9.57 3.65 -18.89
C ARG A 136 9.89 2.21 -18.48
N ILE A 137 11.08 1.99 -17.90
CA ILE A 137 11.53 0.66 -17.48
C ILE A 137 10.74 0.19 -16.25
N THR A 138 10.68 1.02 -15.21
CA THR A 138 9.94 0.69 -13.98
C THR A 138 8.46 0.55 -14.23
N GLY A 139 7.87 1.32 -15.15
CA GLY A 139 6.49 1.19 -15.57
C GLY A 139 6.19 -0.17 -16.23
N ARG A 140 7.10 -0.71 -17.07
CA ARG A 140 6.97 -2.07 -17.63
C ARG A 140 7.07 -3.16 -16.56
N ILE A 141 7.94 -2.97 -15.58
CA ILE A 141 8.02 -3.89 -14.43
C ILE A 141 6.71 -3.80 -13.62
N ALA A 142 6.23 -2.60 -13.31
CA ALA A 142 5.00 -2.36 -12.56
C ALA A 142 3.78 -3.01 -13.24
N MET A 143 3.67 -2.94 -14.56
CA MET A 143 2.58 -3.59 -15.31
C MET A 143 2.57 -5.11 -15.08
N ASN A 144 3.72 -5.78 -15.21
CA ASN A 144 3.81 -7.22 -15.00
C ASN A 144 3.55 -7.62 -13.54
N THR A 145 4.04 -6.82 -12.60
CA THR A 145 3.85 -7.08 -11.17
C THR A 145 2.40 -6.85 -10.74
N SER A 146 1.69 -5.88 -11.33
CA SER A 146 0.25 -5.69 -11.13
C SER A 146 -0.55 -6.91 -11.60
N VAL A 147 -0.21 -7.46 -12.78
CA VAL A 147 -0.84 -8.69 -13.26
C VAL A 147 -0.54 -9.86 -12.32
N ALA A 148 0.70 -10.00 -11.85
CA ALA A 148 1.07 -11.05 -10.90
C ALA A 148 0.27 -10.95 -9.60
N LEU A 149 0.12 -9.74 -9.03
CA LEU A 149 -0.69 -9.49 -7.85
C LEU A 149 -2.16 -9.88 -8.07
N ALA A 150 -2.74 -9.47 -9.20
CA ALA A 150 -4.13 -9.78 -9.53
C ALA A 150 -4.35 -11.30 -9.71
N VAL A 151 -3.46 -11.96 -10.45
CA VAL A 151 -3.52 -13.43 -10.67
C VAL A 151 -3.43 -14.18 -9.35
N THR A 152 -2.49 -13.79 -8.48
CA THR A 152 -2.35 -14.43 -7.16
C THR A 152 -3.59 -14.19 -6.29
N GLY A 153 -4.07 -12.95 -6.23
CA GLY A 153 -5.27 -12.61 -5.46
C GLY A 153 -6.49 -13.39 -5.92
N LEU A 154 -6.76 -13.43 -7.23
CA LEU A 154 -7.88 -14.18 -7.79
C LEU A 154 -7.72 -15.68 -7.58
N GLY A 155 -6.51 -16.23 -7.74
CA GLY A 155 -6.21 -17.63 -7.46
C GLY A 155 -6.49 -18.00 -6.01
N VAL A 156 -6.07 -17.16 -5.05
CA VAL A 156 -6.37 -17.34 -3.63
C VAL A 156 -7.89 -17.27 -3.38
N GLY A 157 -8.56 -16.25 -3.92
CA GLY A 157 -10.01 -16.08 -3.75
C GLY A 157 -10.80 -17.29 -4.28
N TRP A 158 -10.36 -17.84 -5.41
CA TRP A 158 -10.95 -19.05 -5.99
C TRP A 158 -10.72 -20.30 -5.12
N LEU A 159 -9.47 -20.52 -4.68
CA LEU A 159 -9.10 -21.68 -3.85
C LEU A 159 -9.75 -21.64 -2.46
N LEU A 160 -9.97 -20.45 -1.89
CA LEU A 160 -10.72 -20.30 -0.64
C LEU A 160 -12.18 -20.77 -0.80
N GLY A 161 -12.80 -20.53 -1.97
CA GLY A 161 -14.16 -20.98 -2.27
C GLY A 161 -14.31 -22.50 -2.36
N HIS A 162 -13.24 -23.25 -2.63
CA HIS A 162 -13.24 -24.72 -2.67
C HIS A 162 -13.06 -25.36 -1.29
N GLY A 163 -12.78 -24.57 -0.25
CA GLY A 163 -12.62 -25.04 1.13
C GLY A 163 -11.37 -25.92 1.35
N GLY A 164 -11.39 -26.71 2.44
CA GLY A 164 -10.35 -27.67 2.76
C GLY A 164 -8.95 -27.05 2.92
N TRP A 165 -7.94 -27.66 2.30
CA TRP A 165 -6.51 -27.28 2.41
C TRP A 165 -5.95 -26.59 1.16
N TRP A 166 -6.76 -26.36 0.13
CA TRP A 166 -6.32 -25.83 -1.17
C TRP A 166 -5.66 -24.45 -1.08
N TRP A 167 -6.03 -23.62 -0.15
CA TRP A 167 -5.38 -22.32 0.10
C TRP A 167 -3.90 -22.48 0.46
N ARG A 168 -3.49 -23.60 1.11
CA ARG A 168 -2.09 -23.89 1.41
C ARG A 168 -1.28 -24.15 0.14
N VAL A 169 -1.89 -24.74 -0.89
CA VAL A 169 -1.25 -24.95 -2.18
C VAL A 169 -0.89 -23.62 -2.81
N ALA A 170 -1.79 -22.63 -2.78
CA ALA A 170 -1.49 -21.27 -3.27
C ALA A 170 -0.30 -20.66 -2.53
N ILE A 171 -0.26 -20.79 -1.20
CA ILE A 171 0.83 -20.25 -0.38
C ILE A 171 2.17 -20.92 -0.73
N VAL A 172 2.20 -22.25 -0.79
CA VAL A 172 3.41 -23.01 -1.11
C VAL A 172 3.90 -22.69 -2.53
N ALA A 173 2.99 -22.64 -3.51
CA ALA A 173 3.31 -22.27 -4.88
C ALA A 173 3.86 -20.83 -4.98
N GLY A 174 3.22 -19.88 -4.29
CA GLY A 174 3.69 -18.50 -4.25
C GLY A 174 5.04 -18.36 -3.55
N ALA A 175 5.26 -19.07 -2.44
CA ALA A 175 6.57 -19.09 -1.77
C ALA A 175 7.66 -19.69 -2.66
N ALA A 176 7.37 -20.78 -3.38
CA ALA A 176 8.30 -21.36 -4.35
C ALA A 176 8.65 -20.37 -5.48
N CYS A 177 7.64 -19.65 -6.02
CA CYS A 177 7.88 -18.55 -6.96
C CYS A 177 8.78 -17.46 -6.34
N GLY A 178 8.54 -17.10 -5.09
CA GLY A 178 9.34 -16.12 -4.36
C GLY A 178 10.80 -16.54 -4.21
N VAL A 179 11.06 -17.79 -3.84
CA VAL A 179 12.42 -18.37 -3.78
C VAL A 179 13.08 -18.33 -5.16
N ALA A 180 12.39 -18.78 -6.21
CA ALA A 180 12.92 -18.76 -7.57
C ALA A 180 13.23 -17.32 -8.03
N GLY A 181 12.36 -16.36 -7.70
CA GLY A 181 12.56 -14.95 -7.97
C GLY A 181 13.75 -14.36 -7.19
N ALA A 182 13.93 -14.70 -5.92
CA ALA A 182 15.06 -14.28 -5.09
C ALA A 182 16.38 -14.83 -5.64
N LEU A 183 16.43 -16.12 -5.98
CA LEU A 183 17.60 -16.77 -6.60
C LEU A 183 17.95 -16.14 -7.94
N ALA A 184 16.94 -15.83 -8.78
CA ALA A 184 17.15 -15.09 -10.01
C ALA A 184 17.71 -13.70 -9.68
N PHE A 185 17.17 -12.99 -8.70
CA PHE A 185 17.60 -11.65 -8.32
C PHE A 185 19.04 -11.60 -7.81
N ARG A 186 19.55 -12.66 -7.16
CA ARG A 186 20.94 -12.74 -6.71
C ARG A 186 21.97 -12.51 -7.82
N ARG A 187 21.61 -12.80 -9.09
CA ARG A 187 22.50 -12.63 -10.26
C ARG A 187 22.57 -11.18 -10.75
N PHE A 188 21.79 -10.27 -10.18
CA PHE A 188 21.82 -8.86 -10.55
C PHE A 188 23.09 -8.19 -10.08
N LYS A 189 23.48 -7.14 -10.82
CA LYS A 189 24.63 -6.29 -10.49
C LYS A 189 24.17 -4.83 -10.42
N VAL A 190 24.70 -4.10 -9.47
CA VAL A 190 24.54 -2.65 -9.38
C VAL A 190 25.65 -1.98 -10.18
N ARG A 191 25.29 -1.03 -11.04
CA ARG A 191 26.27 -0.28 -11.84
C ARG A 191 27.04 0.64 -10.93
N ARG A 192 28.37 0.71 -11.11
CA ARG A 192 29.24 1.57 -10.29
C ARG A 192 28.97 1.44 -8.80
N GLU A 193 28.80 0.20 -8.32
CA GLU A 193 28.45 -0.04 -6.92
C GLU A 193 29.54 0.48 -5.97
N ASP A 194 30.80 0.39 -6.35
CA ASP A 194 31.91 0.87 -5.50
C ASP A 194 31.90 2.42 -5.37
N ASP A 195 31.54 3.16 -6.44
CA ASP A 195 31.37 4.62 -6.38
C ASP A 195 30.20 4.99 -5.45
N LEU A 196 29.07 4.24 -5.54
CA LEU A 196 27.93 4.41 -4.66
C LEU A 196 28.31 4.19 -3.20
N LEU A 197 29.04 3.10 -2.91
CA LEU A 197 29.48 2.76 -1.56
C LEU A 197 30.45 3.81 -0.97
N ALA A 198 31.37 4.33 -1.79
CA ALA A 198 32.25 5.41 -1.37
C ALA A 198 31.48 6.69 -1.00
N ALA A 199 30.53 7.09 -1.86
CA ALA A 199 29.68 8.26 -1.60
C ALA A 199 28.76 8.09 -0.38
N GLU A 200 28.25 6.88 -0.13
CA GLU A 200 27.44 6.60 1.06
C GLU A 200 28.27 6.63 2.35
N ARG A 201 29.48 6.10 2.32
CA ARG A 201 30.39 6.11 3.49
C ARG A 201 30.82 7.51 3.88
N SER A 202 31.11 8.39 2.93
CA SER A 202 31.40 9.80 3.21
C SER A 202 30.23 10.51 3.90
N ARG A 203 29.00 10.28 3.46
CA ARG A 203 27.79 10.87 4.07
C ARG A 203 27.50 10.33 5.49
N LEU A 204 27.85 9.09 5.79
CA LEU A 204 27.72 8.54 7.15
C LEU A 204 28.59 9.28 8.17
N GLN A 205 29.73 9.83 7.74
CA GLN A 205 30.63 10.62 8.58
C GLN A 205 30.07 12.03 8.89
N GLU A 206 29.14 12.55 8.06
CA GLU A 206 28.54 13.88 8.24
C GLU A 206 27.39 13.94 9.27
N GLY A 207 26.95 12.81 9.84
CA GLY A 207 26.16 12.72 11.09
C GLY A 207 24.73 13.30 11.08
N ALA A 208 24.08 13.48 9.94
CA ALA A 208 22.74 14.10 9.86
C ALA A 208 21.61 13.11 10.26
N THR A 209 21.20 13.12 11.53
CA THR A 209 20.01 12.38 12.00
C THR A 209 18.79 13.28 12.02
N PHE A 210 17.78 12.95 11.18
CA PHE A 210 16.46 13.58 11.22
C PHE A 210 15.53 12.76 12.11
N GLY A 211 15.26 13.26 13.32
CA GLY A 211 14.42 12.61 14.32
C GLY A 211 13.07 13.30 14.52
N ILE A 212 12.28 12.84 15.51
CA ILE A 212 10.94 13.38 15.84
C ILE A 212 10.98 14.89 16.09
N HIS A 213 12.01 15.39 16.76
CA HIS A 213 12.17 16.84 17.01
C HIS A 213 12.29 17.61 15.70
N GLY A 214 13.12 17.16 14.75
CA GLY A 214 13.25 17.77 13.44
C GLY A 214 11.95 17.73 12.62
N MET A 215 11.16 16.66 12.75
CA MET A 215 9.84 16.56 12.12
C MET A 215 8.85 17.61 12.66
N ARG A 216 8.84 17.83 13.99
CA ARG A 216 8.00 18.86 14.62
C ARG A 216 8.43 20.27 14.20
N GLN A 217 9.72 20.54 14.15
CA GLN A 217 10.25 21.81 13.67
C GLN A 217 9.89 22.06 12.20
N LEU A 218 9.98 21.04 11.35
CA LEU A 218 9.59 21.14 9.94
C LEU A 218 8.11 21.54 9.78
N LEU A 219 7.21 20.87 10.51
CA LEU A 219 5.78 21.20 10.49
C LEU A 219 5.48 22.60 11.07
N ALA A 220 6.28 23.08 12.04
CA ALA A 220 6.11 24.40 12.61
C ALA A 220 6.52 25.51 11.63
N ARG A 221 7.64 25.32 10.89
CA ARG A 221 8.19 26.33 10.01
C ARG A 221 7.51 26.41 8.63
N ASP A 222 7.01 25.28 8.10
CA ASP A 222 6.41 25.21 6.76
C ASP A 222 4.89 25.01 6.86
N GLU A 223 4.18 26.13 6.83
CA GLU A 223 2.71 26.13 6.94
C GLU A 223 2.05 25.49 5.72
N ALA A 224 2.56 25.70 4.51
CA ALA A 224 1.99 25.13 3.29
C ALA A 224 2.09 23.62 3.31
N PHE A 225 3.26 23.09 3.68
CA PHE A 225 3.45 21.64 3.84
C PHE A 225 2.63 21.06 4.99
N ARG A 226 2.51 21.77 6.11
CA ARG A 226 1.66 21.38 7.23
C ARG A 226 0.20 21.23 6.79
N ARG A 227 -0.37 22.21 6.09
CA ARG A 227 -1.73 22.15 5.55
C ARG A 227 -1.91 20.97 4.60
N TYR A 228 -0.93 20.75 3.71
CA TYR A 228 -0.91 19.59 2.83
C TYR A 228 -0.89 18.27 3.60
N GLN A 229 -0.09 18.14 4.66
CA GLN A 229 -0.03 16.93 5.48
C GLN A 229 -1.32 16.68 6.29
N TYR A 230 -2.03 17.71 6.72
CA TYR A 230 -3.36 17.56 7.31
C TYR A 230 -4.37 16.99 6.31
N ALA A 231 -4.46 17.56 5.11
CA ALA A 231 -5.30 17.06 4.03
C ALA A 231 -4.94 15.60 3.66
N MET A 232 -3.65 15.30 3.55
CA MET A 232 -3.16 13.94 3.30
C MET A 232 -3.48 12.97 4.44
N SER A 233 -3.48 13.44 5.68
CA SER A 233 -3.74 12.59 6.85
C SER A 233 -5.20 12.19 6.92
N THR A 234 -6.14 13.14 6.78
CA THR A 234 -7.58 12.86 6.76
C THR A 234 -7.98 12.02 5.56
N PHE A 235 -7.56 12.41 4.36
CA PHE A 235 -7.82 11.68 3.12
C PHE A 235 -7.29 10.24 3.17
N GLY A 236 -6.03 10.09 3.57
CA GLY A 236 -5.37 8.78 3.64
C GLY A 236 -5.91 7.90 4.76
N ALA A 237 -6.30 8.46 5.91
CA ALA A 237 -6.96 7.70 6.97
C ALA A 237 -8.27 7.08 6.47
N GLY A 238 -9.07 7.85 5.72
CA GLY A 238 -10.31 7.36 5.11
C GLY A 238 -10.05 6.21 4.12
N LEU A 239 -9.08 6.36 3.21
CA LEU A 239 -8.76 5.31 2.24
C LEU A 239 -8.20 4.03 2.90
N LEU A 240 -7.34 4.17 3.91
CA LEU A 240 -6.78 3.02 4.61
C LEU A 240 -7.85 2.26 5.43
N SER A 241 -8.85 2.98 5.93
CA SER A 241 -9.99 2.40 6.66
C SER A 241 -11.04 1.77 5.74
N LEU A 242 -11.14 2.25 4.49
CA LEU A 242 -12.14 1.78 3.54
C LEU A 242 -11.95 0.29 3.22
N THR A 243 -10.72 -0.13 2.88
CA THR A 243 -10.45 -1.50 2.43
C THR A 243 -10.87 -2.58 3.44
N PRO A 244 -10.42 -2.55 4.71
CA PRO A 244 -10.82 -3.58 5.67
C PRO A 244 -12.32 -3.59 5.92
N LEU A 245 -12.93 -2.43 6.06
CA LEU A 245 -14.37 -2.35 6.33
C LEU A 245 -15.21 -2.79 5.13
N MET A 246 -14.77 -2.48 3.89
CA MET A 246 -15.41 -3.00 2.68
C MET A 246 -15.31 -4.52 2.61
N VAL A 247 -14.16 -5.14 2.87
CA VAL A 247 -14.02 -6.61 2.89
C VAL A 247 -15.01 -7.24 3.87
N ILE A 248 -15.15 -6.66 5.07
CA ILE A 248 -16.12 -7.11 6.06
C ILE A 248 -17.55 -6.99 5.52
N CYS A 249 -17.93 -5.81 5.05
CA CYS A 249 -19.29 -5.55 4.58
C CYS A 249 -19.65 -6.32 3.29
N LEU A 250 -18.70 -6.53 2.39
CA LEU A 250 -18.93 -7.37 1.20
C LEU A 250 -19.28 -8.82 1.59
N GLY A 251 -18.66 -9.36 2.67
CA GLY A 251 -18.98 -10.66 3.22
C GLY A 251 -20.28 -10.67 4.01
N ASP A 252 -20.43 -9.77 4.97
CA ASP A 252 -21.52 -9.82 5.96
C ASP A 252 -22.84 -9.26 5.41
N VAL A 253 -22.79 -8.17 4.63
CA VAL A 253 -23.98 -7.47 4.14
C VAL A 253 -24.42 -7.96 2.77
N LEU A 254 -23.48 -8.06 1.83
CA LEU A 254 -23.75 -8.48 0.45
C LEU A 254 -23.54 -9.98 0.24
N ARG A 255 -22.99 -10.70 1.23
CA ARG A 255 -22.71 -12.14 1.21
C ARG A 255 -21.94 -12.62 -0.02
N LEU A 256 -21.00 -11.77 -0.49
CA LEU A 256 -20.20 -12.11 -1.66
C LEU A 256 -19.15 -13.17 -1.31
N PRO A 257 -18.96 -14.18 -2.17
CA PRO A 257 -17.85 -15.13 -2.07
C PRO A 257 -16.48 -14.45 -2.08
N ALA A 258 -15.46 -15.07 -1.49
CA ALA A 258 -14.10 -14.55 -1.37
C ALA A 258 -13.52 -14.08 -2.71
N LEU A 259 -13.77 -14.81 -3.80
CA LEU A 259 -13.33 -14.43 -5.15
C LEU A 259 -13.82 -13.03 -5.56
N TRP A 260 -15.10 -12.72 -5.32
CA TRP A 260 -15.69 -11.43 -5.66
C TRP A 260 -15.16 -10.31 -4.76
N GLN A 261 -14.92 -10.58 -3.48
CA GLN A 261 -14.31 -9.62 -2.56
C GLN A 261 -12.89 -9.23 -3.03
N VAL A 262 -12.07 -10.22 -3.41
CA VAL A 262 -10.72 -9.98 -3.98
C VAL A 262 -10.82 -9.27 -5.32
N LEU A 263 -11.77 -9.67 -6.18
CA LEU A 263 -11.97 -9.02 -7.49
C LEU A 263 -12.23 -7.52 -7.32
N VAL A 264 -13.17 -7.15 -6.47
CA VAL A 264 -13.59 -5.75 -6.24
C VAL A 264 -12.53 -4.94 -5.53
N MET A 265 -11.93 -5.47 -4.46
CA MET A 265 -11.05 -4.68 -3.59
C MET A 265 -9.57 -4.75 -3.93
N THR A 266 -9.16 -5.71 -4.78
CA THR A 266 -7.73 -5.90 -5.11
C THR A 266 -7.51 -6.01 -6.61
N ALA A 267 -8.09 -6.99 -7.28
CA ALA A 267 -7.71 -7.33 -8.64
C ALA A 267 -8.07 -6.23 -9.64
N ILE A 268 -9.33 -5.75 -9.65
CA ILE A 268 -9.75 -4.66 -10.54
C ILE A 268 -8.93 -3.38 -10.27
N PRO A 269 -8.83 -2.86 -9.03
CA PRO A 269 -8.05 -1.67 -8.77
C PRO A 269 -6.59 -1.79 -9.24
N VAL A 270 -5.92 -2.89 -8.94
CA VAL A 270 -4.52 -3.09 -9.31
C VAL A 270 -4.33 -3.21 -10.83
N LEU A 271 -5.24 -3.87 -11.55
CA LEU A 271 -5.19 -4.00 -13.01
C LEU A 271 -5.45 -2.68 -13.74
N VAL A 272 -6.18 -1.75 -13.15
CA VAL A 272 -6.43 -0.40 -13.71
C VAL A 272 -5.19 0.49 -13.62
N VAL A 273 -4.34 0.32 -12.61
CA VAL A 273 -3.17 1.19 -12.37
C VAL A 273 -2.29 1.39 -13.61
N PRO A 274 -1.85 0.35 -14.36
CA PRO A 274 -0.99 0.54 -15.53
C PRO A 274 -1.59 1.43 -16.62
N PHE A 275 -2.89 1.44 -16.76
CA PHE A 275 -3.61 2.24 -17.77
C PHE A 275 -3.84 3.68 -17.29
N ALA A 276 -4.10 3.85 -16.00
CA ALA A 276 -4.42 5.15 -15.41
C ALA A 276 -3.18 5.99 -15.07
N ILE A 277 -2.01 5.39 -14.85
CA ILE A 277 -0.82 6.09 -14.35
C ILE A 277 -0.29 7.15 -15.32
N GLN A 278 -0.34 6.91 -16.64
CA GLN A 278 0.17 7.83 -17.65
C GLN A 278 -0.62 9.15 -17.74
N PRO A 279 -1.96 9.14 -17.85
CA PRO A 279 -2.76 10.37 -17.81
C PRO A 279 -2.51 11.18 -16.52
N TRP A 280 -2.44 10.49 -15.37
CA TRP A 280 -2.19 11.14 -14.09
C TRP A 280 -0.80 11.75 -13.99
N ALA A 281 0.24 11.08 -14.50
CA ALA A 281 1.60 11.63 -14.53
C ALA A 281 1.68 12.91 -15.37
N ARG A 282 1.09 12.91 -16.58
CA ARG A 282 1.03 14.12 -17.43
C ARG A 282 0.31 15.27 -16.74
N PHE A 283 -0.78 14.96 -16.03
CA PHE A 283 -1.52 15.98 -15.31
C PHE A 283 -0.69 16.57 -14.15
N LEU A 284 0.04 15.72 -13.40
CA LEU A 284 0.92 16.15 -12.30
C LEU A 284 2.07 17.05 -12.82
N ASP A 285 2.68 16.67 -13.95
CA ASP A 285 3.79 17.42 -14.54
C ASP A 285 3.38 18.86 -14.94
N VAL A 286 2.14 19.03 -15.40
CA VAL A 286 1.62 20.34 -15.84
C VAL A 286 1.08 21.18 -14.68
N HIS A 287 0.36 20.57 -13.72
CA HIS A 287 -0.48 21.31 -12.77
C HIS A 287 0.05 21.33 -11.34
N ARG A 288 1.18 20.66 -11.05
CA ARG A 288 1.75 20.51 -9.70
C ARG A 288 0.82 19.80 -8.71
N VAL A 289 1.32 19.53 -7.50
CA VAL A 289 0.68 18.57 -6.57
C VAL A 289 -0.66 19.02 -6.01
N VAL A 290 -0.86 20.30 -5.72
CA VAL A 290 -2.12 20.76 -5.08
C VAL A 290 -3.30 20.64 -6.05
N ALA A 291 -3.14 21.08 -7.30
CA ALA A 291 -4.16 20.92 -8.34
C ALA A 291 -4.41 19.44 -8.66
N PHE A 292 -3.33 18.64 -8.73
CA PHE A 292 -3.38 17.19 -8.91
C PHE A 292 -4.19 16.52 -7.78
N ARG A 293 -3.91 16.83 -6.51
CA ARG A 293 -4.63 16.28 -5.37
C ARG A 293 -6.08 16.71 -5.31
N SER A 294 -6.40 17.94 -5.74
CA SER A 294 -7.77 18.42 -5.83
C SER A 294 -8.61 17.57 -6.82
N LEU A 295 -8.06 17.25 -8.01
CA LEU A 295 -8.73 16.36 -8.97
C LEU A 295 -8.77 14.91 -8.49
N HIS A 296 -7.66 14.39 -8.00
CA HIS A 296 -7.56 13.05 -7.41
C HIS A 296 -8.61 12.87 -6.30
N GLY A 297 -8.75 13.86 -5.40
CA GLY A 297 -9.74 13.83 -4.32
C GLY A 297 -11.17 13.68 -4.84
N LYS A 298 -11.54 14.38 -5.92
CA LYS A 298 -12.87 14.27 -6.54
C LYS A 298 -13.12 12.88 -7.13
N VAL A 299 -12.16 12.34 -7.89
CA VAL A 299 -12.28 11.00 -8.48
C VAL A 299 -12.39 9.94 -7.38
N THR A 300 -11.57 10.04 -6.35
CA THR A 300 -11.62 9.14 -5.20
C THR A 300 -12.96 9.25 -4.45
N MET A 301 -13.47 10.46 -4.26
CA MET A 301 -14.75 10.66 -3.58
C MET A 301 -15.88 9.96 -4.32
N VAL A 302 -15.94 10.08 -5.66
CA VAL A 302 -16.92 9.35 -6.47
C VAL A 302 -16.78 7.84 -6.32
N ALA A 303 -15.54 7.32 -6.35
CA ALA A 303 -15.28 5.89 -6.14
C ALA A 303 -15.80 5.40 -4.78
N VAL A 304 -15.49 6.15 -3.71
CA VAL A 304 -15.90 5.79 -2.34
C VAL A 304 -17.40 5.90 -2.18
N VAL A 305 -18.05 6.93 -2.73
CA VAL A 305 -19.51 7.06 -2.72
C VAL A 305 -20.17 5.87 -3.38
N LEU A 306 -19.70 5.46 -4.57
CA LEU A 306 -20.25 4.29 -5.27
C LEU A 306 -20.11 3.00 -4.46
N LEU A 307 -18.92 2.76 -3.88
CA LEU A 307 -18.66 1.57 -3.07
C LEU A 307 -19.48 1.55 -1.79
N VAL A 308 -19.57 2.67 -1.07
CA VAL A 308 -20.34 2.79 0.15
C VAL A 308 -21.84 2.64 -0.13
N THR A 309 -22.35 3.29 -1.19
CA THR A 309 -23.74 3.16 -1.62
C THR A 309 -24.07 1.73 -2.04
N ALA A 310 -23.14 1.04 -2.72
CA ALA A 310 -23.32 -0.37 -3.09
C ALA A 310 -23.65 -1.25 -1.87
N VAL A 311 -22.98 -1.00 -0.76
CA VAL A 311 -23.20 -1.76 0.48
C VAL A 311 -24.45 -1.27 1.22
N LEU A 312 -24.57 0.03 1.48
CA LEU A 312 -25.66 0.57 2.30
C LEU A 312 -27.04 0.42 1.65
N ALA A 313 -27.12 0.62 0.32
CA ALA A 313 -28.34 0.46 -0.45
C ALA A 313 -28.52 -0.96 -1.02
N ARG A 314 -27.58 -1.88 -0.79
CA ARG A 314 -27.56 -3.24 -1.35
C ARG A 314 -27.66 -3.28 -2.88
N LEU A 315 -26.88 -2.41 -3.54
CA LEU A 315 -26.83 -2.27 -5.00
C LEU A 315 -25.49 -2.80 -5.55
N PRO A 316 -25.28 -4.12 -5.65
CA PRO A 316 -23.96 -4.71 -5.95
C PRO A 316 -23.41 -4.30 -7.33
N TRP A 317 -24.24 -3.89 -8.27
CA TRP A 317 -23.79 -3.41 -9.58
C TRP A 317 -22.94 -2.12 -9.51
N LEU A 318 -23.06 -1.33 -8.44
CA LEU A 318 -22.22 -0.15 -8.20
C LEU A 318 -20.77 -0.52 -7.83
N LEU A 319 -20.50 -1.76 -7.43
CA LEU A 319 -19.15 -2.22 -7.09
C LEU A 319 -18.21 -2.16 -8.28
N ALA A 320 -18.67 -2.49 -9.48
CA ALA A 320 -17.83 -2.50 -10.68
C ALA A 320 -17.32 -1.09 -11.03
N PRO A 321 -18.16 -0.07 -11.25
CA PRO A 321 -17.69 1.30 -11.52
C PRO A 321 -16.93 1.89 -10.33
N GLY A 322 -17.32 1.61 -9.08
CA GLY A 322 -16.61 2.03 -7.88
C GLY A 322 -15.19 1.48 -7.82
N SER A 323 -15.00 0.20 -8.12
CA SER A 323 -13.72 -0.48 -8.14
C SER A 323 -12.80 0.02 -9.27
N LEU A 324 -13.33 0.28 -10.47
CA LEU A 324 -12.59 0.87 -11.59
C LEU A 324 -12.07 2.28 -11.22
N LEU A 325 -12.93 3.12 -10.65
CA LEU A 325 -12.53 4.45 -10.19
C LEU A 325 -11.55 4.38 -9.02
N LEU A 326 -11.70 3.40 -8.11
CA LEU A 326 -10.72 3.17 -7.03
C LEU A 326 -9.34 2.81 -7.60
N GLY A 327 -9.27 2.01 -8.66
CA GLY A 327 -8.03 1.70 -9.36
C GLY A 327 -7.39 2.93 -10.02
N THR A 328 -8.22 3.78 -10.62
CA THR A 328 -7.78 5.08 -11.16
C THR A 328 -7.24 5.99 -10.04
N SER A 329 -7.92 6.02 -8.89
CA SER A 329 -7.48 6.72 -7.69
C SER A 329 -6.18 6.15 -7.13
N LEU A 330 -6.00 4.83 -7.12
CA LEU A 330 -4.78 4.16 -6.66
C LEU A 330 -3.56 4.58 -7.51
N ALA A 331 -3.72 4.68 -8.83
CA ALA A 331 -2.68 5.17 -9.73
C ALA A 331 -2.26 6.61 -9.39
N ALA A 332 -3.23 7.51 -9.22
CA ALA A 332 -2.98 8.88 -8.79
C ALA A 332 -2.37 8.93 -7.37
N GLY A 333 -2.91 8.11 -6.47
CA GLY A 333 -2.42 7.99 -5.10
C GLY A 333 -0.93 7.68 -5.04
N ASN A 334 -0.49 6.69 -5.79
CA ASN A 334 0.92 6.26 -5.87
C ASN A 334 1.83 7.39 -6.37
N LEU A 335 1.44 8.09 -7.44
CA LEU A 335 2.21 9.23 -7.97
C LEU A 335 2.31 10.38 -6.96
N GLY A 336 1.17 10.83 -6.46
CA GLY A 336 1.14 11.93 -5.52
C GLY A 336 1.75 11.60 -4.15
N TRP A 337 1.77 10.33 -3.73
CA TRP A 337 2.47 9.90 -2.52
C TRP A 337 3.98 9.95 -2.72
N THR A 338 4.47 9.47 -3.87
CA THR A 338 5.90 9.41 -4.17
C THR A 338 6.51 10.77 -4.49
N LEU A 339 5.78 11.66 -5.17
CA LEU A 339 6.32 12.89 -5.74
C LEU A 339 5.79 14.17 -5.09
N GLY A 340 4.63 14.10 -4.43
CA GLY A 340 3.91 15.28 -3.99
C GLY A 340 4.62 16.14 -2.93
N HIS A 341 5.52 15.55 -2.14
CA HIS A 341 6.29 16.28 -1.15
C HIS A 341 7.38 17.18 -1.79
N ASN A 342 7.82 16.84 -3.01
CA ASN A 342 8.88 17.58 -3.71
C ASN A 342 8.46 19.02 -4.06
N ASP A 343 7.15 19.28 -4.23
CA ASP A 343 6.65 20.62 -4.53
C ASP A 343 6.77 21.60 -3.36
N PHE A 344 6.97 21.09 -2.15
CA PHE A 344 7.14 21.86 -0.92
C PHE A 344 8.60 21.89 -0.45
N ALA A 345 9.37 20.86 -0.76
CA ALA A 345 10.72 20.72 -0.26
C ALA A 345 11.70 21.69 -0.94
N PRO A 346 12.46 22.51 -0.18
CA PRO A 346 13.62 23.21 -0.71
C PRO A 346 14.64 22.21 -1.27
N ARG A 347 15.44 22.66 -2.24
CA ARG A 347 16.50 21.82 -2.83
C ARG A 347 17.44 21.29 -1.74
N GLY A 348 17.62 19.97 -1.70
CA GLY A 348 18.48 19.29 -0.74
C GLY A 348 17.76 18.84 0.55
N GLU A 349 16.51 19.26 0.79
CA GLU A 349 15.73 18.85 1.95
C GLU A 349 14.65 17.79 1.60
N GLU A 350 14.55 17.32 0.37
CA GLU A 350 13.53 16.41 -0.13
C GLU A 350 13.41 15.14 0.75
N THR A 351 14.54 14.63 1.22
CA THR A 351 14.60 13.44 2.10
C THR A 351 13.91 13.68 3.45
N ARG A 352 14.02 14.89 4.02
CA ARG A 352 13.38 15.24 5.30
C ARG A 352 11.86 15.33 5.16
N TYR A 353 11.38 15.95 4.05
CA TYR A 353 9.96 16.05 3.73
C TYR A 353 9.35 14.67 3.48
N MET A 354 10.05 13.81 2.72
CA MET A 354 9.62 12.43 2.51
C MET A 354 9.60 11.62 3.79
N ALA A 355 10.62 11.73 4.65
CA ALA A 355 10.68 11.00 5.92
C ALA A 355 9.48 11.34 6.81
N LEU A 356 9.11 12.63 6.92
CA LEU A 356 7.92 13.05 7.65
C LEU A 356 6.65 12.47 7.02
N HIS A 357 6.50 12.57 5.70
CA HIS A 357 5.34 12.07 4.96
C HIS A 357 5.12 10.56 5.16
N VAL A 358 6.19 9.77 5.07
CA VAL A 358 6.17 8.31 5.28
C VAL A 358 5.80 7.97 6.73
N THR A 359 6.37 8.69 7.70
CA THR A 359 6.07 8.47 9.13
C THR A 359 4.59 8.72 9.42
N LEU A 360 4.04 9.85 8.96
CA LEU A 360 2.61 10.16 9.14
C LEU A 360 1.72 9.14 8.41
N THR A 361 2.16 8.63 7.26
CA THR A 361 1.44 7.55 6.54
C THR A 361 1.39 6.27 7.37
N GLY A 362 2.52 5.88 7.97
CA GLY A 362 2.58 4.70 8.84
C GLY A 362 1.72 4.84 10.09
N MET A 363 1.75 5.99 10.74
CA MET A 363 0.94 6.25 11.94
C MET A 363 -0.56 6.15 11.66
N ARG A 364 -1.06 6.78 10.59
CA ARG A 364 -2.48 6.70 10.23
C ARG A 364 -2.89 5.26 9.83
N GLY A 365 -1.98 4.49 9.22
CA GLY A 365 -2.21 3.09 8.90
C GLY A 365 -2.35 2.19 10.13
N LEU A 366 -1.68 2.52 11.24
CA LEU A 366 -1.83 1.81 12.51
C LEU A 366 -3.11 2.19 13.26
N VAL A 367 -3.57 3.43 13.13
CA VAL A 367 -4.64 3.97 13.99
C VAL A 367 -6.00 3.97 13.32
N ALA A 368 -6.10 4.46 12.08
CA ALA A 368 -7.41 4.72 11.46
C ALA A 368 -8.21 3.44 11.16
N PRO A 369 -7.65 2.36 10.58
CA PRO A 369 -8.41 1.15 10.30
C PRO A 369 -8.93 0.44 11.57
N PRO A 370 -8.13 0.20 12.64
CA PRO A 370 -8.66 -0.39 13.87
C PRO A 370 -9.76 0.44 14.52
N LEU A 371 -9.65 1.78 14.53
CA LEU A 371 -10.72 2.65 15.06
C LEU A 371 -12.02 2.51 14.27
N THR A 372 -11.94 2.40 12.94
CA THR A 372 -13.12 2.22 12.09
C THR A 372 -13.78 0.85 12.32
N ILE A 373 -12.98 -0.20 12.56
CA ILE A 373 -13.50 -1.51 12.95
C ILE A 373 -14.14 -1.47 14.33
N GLY A 374 -13.51 -0.77 15.28
CA GLY A 374 -14.12 -0.54 16.61
C GLY A 374 -15.51 0.13 16.49
N LEU A 375 -15.63 1.14 15.63
CA LEU A 375 -16.92 1.78 15.34
C LEU A 375 -17.93 0.81 14.72
N TYR A 376 -17.51 -0.04 13.76
CA TYR A 376 -18.37 -1.06 13.14
C TYR A 376 -18.99 -1.98 14.20
N HIS A 377 -18.17 -2.50 15.11
CA HIS A 377 -18.66 -3.35 16.19
C HIS A 377 -19.49 -2.59 17.23
N ALA A 378 -19.09 -1.36 17.60
CA ALA A 378 -19.85 -0.54 18.53
C ALA A 378 -21.27 -0.24 18.02
N LEU A 379 -21.41 0.11 16.74
CA LEU A 379 -22.74 0.29 16.12
C LEU A 379 -23.52 -1.02 16.08
N GLY A 380 -22.87 -2.15 15.88
CA GLY A 380 -23.46 -3.47 15.91
C GLY A 380 -24.01 -3.86 17.29
N TYR A 381 -23.38 -3.43 18.36
CA TYR A 381 -23.91 -3.61 19.74
C TYR A 381 -25.18 -2.80 19.98
N VAL A 382 -25.32 -1.62 19.39
CA VAL A 382 -26.55 -0.82 19.48
C VAL A 382 -27.68 -1.49 18.69
N HIS A 383 -27.39 -1.88 17.44
CA HIS A 383 -28.32 -2.59 16.57
C HIS A 383 -27.55 -3.24 15.42
N ALA A 384 -27.73 -4.53 15.19
CA ALA A 384 -26.98 -5.28 14.17
C ALA A 384 -27.04 -4.66 12.76
N GLY A 385 -28.16 -4.05 12.39
CA GLY A 385 -28.32 -3.35 11.10
C GLY A 385 -27.54 -2.05 10.97
N LEU A 386 -27.01 -1.49 12.05
CA LEU A 386 -26.24 -0.22 12.04
C LEU A 386 -24.76 -0.43 11.77
N SER A 387 -24.20 -1.62 11.93
CA SER A 387 -22.76 -1.88 11.68
C SER A 387 -22.26 -1.32 10.35
N PRO A 388 -22.94 -1.49 9.20
CA PRO A 388 -22.47 -0.99 7.92
C PRO A 388 -22.41 0.54 7.83
N ALA A 389 -23.14 1.26 8.71
CA ALA A 389 -23.07 2.72 8.78
C ALA A 389 -21.67 3.24 9.18
N ALA A 390 -20.82 2.38 9.78
CA ALA A 390 -19.41 2.70 9.99
C ALA A 390 -18.66 3.10 8.70
N LEU A 391 -19.14 2.67 7.52
CA LEU A 391 -18.62 3.12 6.21
C LEU A 391 -18.75 4.63 5.97
N LEU A 392 -19.64 5.31 6.68
CA LEU A 392 -19.77 6.77 6.61
C LEU A 392 -18.53 7.48 7.18
N LEU A 393 -17.79 6.87 8.11
CA LEU A 393 -16.56 7.46 8.66
C LEU A 393 -15.45 7.55 7.60
N PRO A 394 -15.01 6.48 6.91
CA PRO A 394 -14.04 6.61 5.82
C PRO A 394 -14.54 7.52 4.67
N LEU A 395 -15.84 7.52 4.36
CA LEU A 395 -16.43 8.43 3.39
C LEU A 395 -16.25 9.89 3.83
N ALA A 396 -16.58 10.23 5.07
CA ALA A 396 -16.43 11.57 5.62
C ALA A 396 -14.95 12.02 5.67
N LEU A 397 -14.04 11.12 6.06
CA LEU A 397 -12.60 11.42 6.08
C LEU A 397 -12.04 11.67 4.68
N VAL A 398 -12.41 10.86 3.68
CA VAL A 398 -12.02 11.09 2.29
C VAL A 398 -12.61 12.41 1.78
N GLY A 399 -13.88 12.68 2.07
CA GLY A 399 -14.56 13.93 1.68
C GLY A 399 -13.90 15.16 2.30
N SER A 400 -13.59 15.11 3.60
CA SER A 400 -12.89 16.19 4.31
C SER A 400 -11.51 16.46 3.70
N GLY A 401 -10.71 15.41 3.45
CA GLY A 401 -9.39 15.59 2.83
C GLY A 401 -9.48 16.10 1.39
N ALA A 402 -10.44 15.61 0.60
CA ALA A 402 -10.68 16.08 -0.76
C ALA A 402 -11.10 17.58 -0.79
N TYR A 403 -11.96 17.98 0.15
CA TYR A 403 -12.35 19.38 0.33
C TYR A 403 -11.15 20.25 0.70
N GLN A 404 -10.29 19.81 1.63
CA GLN A 404 -9.08 20.55 2.00
C GLN A 404 -8.14 20.77 0.81
N PHE A 405 -7.92 19.75 -0.04
CA PHE A 405 -7.14 19.92 -1.28
C PHE A 405 -7.80 20.88 -2.26
N HIS A 406 -9.12 20.85 -2.36
CA HIS A 406 -9.86 21.81 -3.19
C HIS A 406 -9.71 23.23 -2.66
N ALA A 407 -9.87 23.46 -1.37
CA ALA A 407 -9.70 24.76 -0.72
C ALA A 407 -8.28 25.31 -0.88
N MET A 408 -7.24 24.45 -0.74
CA MET A 408 -5.85 24.84 -1.01
C MET A 408 -5.67 25.30 -2.46
N ARG A 409 -6.27 24.60 -3.43
CA ARG A 409 -6.22 24.99 -4.84
C ARG A 409 -6.89 26.34 -5.09
N GLN A 410 -8.05 26.58 -4.51
CA GLN A 410 -8.77 27.87 -4.66
C GLN A 410 -7.95 29.03 -4.08
N ALA A 411 -7.33 28.83 -2.91
CA ALA A 411 -6.44 29.83 -2.31
C ALA A 411 -5.23 30.14 -3.21
N GLN A 412 -4.62 29.14 -3.87
CA GLN A 412 -3.53 29.37 -4.84
C GLN A 412 -4.00 30.13 -6.09
N LEU A 413 -5.21 29.84 -6.60
CA LEU A 413 -5.76 30.54 -7.76
C LEU A 413 -6.06 32.00 -7.43
N ALA A 414 -6.60 32.28 -6.25
CA ALA A 414 -6.87 33.65 -5.78
C ALA A 414 -5.58 34.47 -5.62
N ALA A 415 -4.51 33.84 -5.08
CA ALA A 415 -3.21 34.49 -4.93
C ALA A 415 -2.48 34.77 -6.25
N ASN A 416 -2.75 33.95 -7.30
CA ASN A 416 -2.12 34.14 -8.63
C ASN A 416 -2.94 35.04 -9.55
N GLY A 417 -4.20 35.35 -9.21
CA GLY A 417 -5.07 36.24 -9.97
C GLY A 417 -5.14 37.69 -9.40
N ALA A 418 -4.51 37.90 -8.25
CA ALA A 418 -4.28 39.21 -7.63
C ALA A 418 -2.86 39.68 -7.94
#